data_f1467b12ce64e060135f91e0aba958e9
#
_entry.id   f1467b12ce64e060135f91e0aba958e9
#
_cell.length_a   1.000
_cell.length_b   1.000
_cell.length_c   1.000
_cell.angle_alpha   90.00
_cell.angle_beta   90.00
_cell.angle_gamma   90.00
#
_symmetry.space_group_name_H-M   'P 1'
#
loop_
_entity.id
_entity.type
_entity.pdbx_description
1 polymer ?
#
loop_
_entity_poly.entity_id
_entity_poly.type
_entity_poly.pdbx_seq_one_letter_code
_entity_poly.pdbx_strand_id
1 'polypeptide(L)'
;MMKKILGAVAAAALITTVFAGCSTGEVGGTTSSKADGSSETKLTGTLTMAGSTSMTDVCTALNEAFMKKNSGVKVVLNGGGSGAAITALGDGSAQVGNLSRAVKDSENADGKYEAITIALDGIAVVVGKDNAVADLTTEQLAKIFKKEITNWKDVGGKDAAISVIGRESGSGTRDGFEDIVKVKDACQYDVTLNSTGAV
;
A
#
# COMPACT_ATOMS: atom_id res chain seq x y z
N MET A 1 -22.57 41.44 13.63
CA MET A 1 -23.13 41.32 15.00
C MET A 1 -22.38 40.25 15.75
N MET A 2 -21.70 40.68 16.77
CA MET A 2 -20.89 39.90 17.71
C MET A 2 -21.73 38.95 18.55
N LYS A 3 -21.17 37.78 18.91
CA LYS A 3 -21.17 37.37 20.33
C LYS A 3 -20.10 36.27 20.54
N LYS A 4 -19.06 36.69 21.23
CA LYS A 4 -18.11 35.84 21.96
C LYS A 4 -18.80 35.20 23.15
N ILE A 5 -18.51 33.96 23.48
CA ILE A 5 -18.67 33.45 24.84
C ILE A 5 -17.35 32.75 25.20
N LEU A 6 -16.75 33.33 26.20
CA LEU A 6 -15.55 32.95 26.93
C LEU A 6 -16.01 32.17 28.18
N GLY A 7 -15.27 31.16 28.58
CA GLY A 7 -15.43 30.50 29.88
C GLY A 7 -14.31 29.44 29.99
N ALA A 8 -13.27 29.65 30.54
CA ALA A 8 -12.61 29.95 31.82
C ALA A 8 -12.75 28.81 32.86
N VAL A 9 -11.60 28.17 33.12
CA VAL A 9 -10.91 27.96 34.41
C VAL A 9 -11.42 26.86 35.34
N ALA A 10 -10.54 25.96 35.73
CA ALA A 10 -10.05 25.67 37.10
C ALA A 10 -9.20 24.38 37.05
N ALA A 11 -7.94 24.44 37.32
CA ALA A 11 -7.19 24.55 38.54
C ALA A 11 -7.05 23.23 39.32
N ALA A 12 -5.85 22.68 39.24
CA ALA A 12 -4.94 22.23 40.30
C ALA A 12 -5.44 21.33 41.44
N ALA A 13 -4.75 20.22 41.63
CA ALA A 13 -4.32 19.76 42.97
C ALA A 13 -3.10 18.86 42.86
N LEU A 14 -1.95 19.37 43.25
CA LEU A 14 -0.76 18.66 43.67
C LEU A 14 -1.02 17.92 44.98
N ILE A 15 -0.73 16.64 45.06
CA ILE A 15 -0.51 15.96 46.36
C ILE A 15 0.87 15.30 46.28
N THR A 16 1.82 15.95 46.92
CA THR A 16 3.11 15.42 47.31
C THR A 16 2.95 14.64 48.61
N THR A 17 3.25 13.37 48.64
CA THR A 17 3.51 12.64 49.89
C THR A 17 4.96 12.17 49.87
N VAL A 18 5.74 12.88 50.68
CA VAL A 18 7.09 12.46 51.08
C VAL A 18 6.95 11.45 52.19
N PHE A 19 7.49 10.28 52.05
CA PHE A 19 7.79 9.40 53.16
C PHE A 19 9.31 9.19 53.25
N ALA A 20 9.90 9.89 54.22
CA ALA A 20 11.24 9.59 54.70
C ALA A 20 11.16 8.45 55.73
N GLY A 21 11.95 7.42 55.54
CA GLY A 21 12.16 6.36 56.51
C GLY A 21 13.62 5.94 56.40
N CYS A 22 14.47 6.49 57.27
CA CYS A 22 15.81 5.99 57.55
C CYS A 22 15.71 4.75 58.44
N SER A 23 16.40 3.67 58.07
CA SER A 23 16.89 2.70 59.01
C SER A 23 18.23 2.14 58.49
N THR A 24 19.22 2.24 59.33
CA THR A 24 20.59 1.80 59.22
C THR A 24 20.68 0.29 59.34
N GLY A 25 21.59 -0.34 58.57
CA GLY A 25 21.95 -1.76 58.72
C GLY A 25 22.93 -2.19 57.62
N GLU A 26 24.09 -2.55 58.05
CA GLU A 26 25.38 -2.77 57.40
C GLU A 26 25.50 -4.11 56.64
N VAL A 27 26.44 -4.10 55.66
CA VAL A 27 27.34 -5.18 55.20
C VAL A 27 26.87 -6.16 54.12
N GLY A 28 27.52 -6.00 52.95
CA GLY A 28 28.17 -7.13 52.25
C GLY A 28 27.35 -7.86 51.19
N GLY A 29 27.73 -7.66 49.95
CA GLY A 29 27.36 -8.59 48.91
C GLY A 29 27.34 -7.95 47.52
N THR A 30 28.48 -7.87 46.87
CA THR A 30 28.61 -7.60 45.47
C THR A 30 27.95 -8.69 44.67
N THR A 31 26.71 -8.49 44.22
CA THR A 31 26.11 -9.28 43.17
C THR A 31 25.78 -8.32 42.02
N SER A 32 26.62 -8.39 41.01
CA SER A 32 26.39 -7.83 39.69
C SER A 32 25.08 -8.40 39.14
N SER A 33 23.99 -7.71 39.35
CA SER A 33 22.74 -7.99 38.65
C SER A 33 22.90 -7.55 37.22
N LYS A 34 23.23 -8.52 36.36
CA LYS A 34 23.01 -8.42 34.93
C LYS A 34 21.54 -8.05 34.71
N ALA A 35 21.30 -6.82 34.36
CA ALA A 35 20.02 -6.41 33.79
C ALA A 35 19.97 -6.97 32.38
N ASP A 36 19.63 -8.26 32.28
CA ASP A 36 19.23 -8.88 31.02
C ASP A 36 17.72 -9.06 31.12
N GLY A 37 17.02 -8.12 30.52
CA GLY A 37 15.57 -8.08 30.54
C GLY A 37 15.08 -7.07 29.53
N SER A 38 15.44 -7.28 28.24
CA SER A 38 14.67 -6.73 27.15
C SER A 38 13.28 -7.40 27.24
N SER A 39 12.38 -6.74 27.94
CA SER A 39 10.95 -7.09 27.90
C SER A 39 10.49 -6.81 26.48
N GLU A 40 10.51 -7.81 25.60
CA GLU A 40 9.89 -7.73 24.29
C GLU A 40 8.43 -7.37 24.53
N THR A 41 8.07 -6.13 24.23
CA THR A 41 6.69 -5.68 24.31
C THR A 41 5.89 -6.52 23.31
N LYS A 42 5.08 -7.44 23.81
CA LYS A 42 4.27 -8.32 22.98
C LYS A 42 3.28 -7.47 22.18
N LEU A 43 3.44 -7.45 20.88
CA LEU A 43 2.53 -6.74 19.98
C LEU A 43 1.14 -7.39 20.00
N THR A 44 0.10 -6.56 20.11
CA THR A 44 -1.30 -7.00 20.09
C THR A 44 -2.16 -6.00 19.35
N GLY A 45 -3.28 -6.45 18.77
CA GLY A 45 -4.25 -5.59 18.11
C GLY A 45 -4.54 -6.00 16.68
N THR A 46 -5.28 -5.15 15.95
CA THR A 46 -5.60 -5.37 14.53
C THR A 46 -4.91 -4.31 13.69
N LEU A 47 -4.23 -4.75 12.65
CA LEU A 47 -3.64 -3.92 11.61
C LEU A 47 -4.45 -4.10 10.33
N THR A 48 -4.99 -3.01 9.78
CA THR A 48 -5.69 -3.02 8.50
C THR A 48 -4.77 -2.51 7.40
N MET A 49 -4.65 -3.29 6.34
CA MET A 49 -3.95 -2.94 5.11
C MET A 49 -4.96 -2.78 3.98
N ALA A 50 -4.72 -1.85 3.06
CA ALA A 50 -5.52 -1.67 1.86
C ALA A 50 -4.65 -1.38 0.65
N GLY A 51 -5.08 -1.82 -0.54
CA GLY A 51 -4.43 -1.36 -1.75
C GLY A 51 -4.39 -2.30 -2.94
N SER A 52 -3.24 -2.35 -3.59
CA SER A 52 -3.05 -3.01 -4.87
C SER A 52 -3.34 -4.51 -4.84
N THR A 53 -4.18 -4.94 -5.77
CA THR A 53 -4.50 -6.37 -5.93
C THR A 53 -3.35 -7.17 -6.55
N SER A 54 -2.38 -6.54 -7.23
CA SER A 54 -1.16 -7.22 -7.69
C SER A 54 -0.21 -7.58 -6.54
N MET A 55 -0.38 -6.98 -5.37
CA MET A 55 0.41 -7.29 -4.18
C MET A 55 -0.28 -8.30 -3.24
N THR A 56 -1.48 -8.78 -3.57
CA THR A 56 -2.28 -9.60 -2.66
C THR A 56 -1.52 -10.83 -2.17
N ASP A 57 -0.91 -11.59 -3.07
CA ASP A 57 -0.24 -12.84 -2.72
C ASP A 57 1.00 -12.60 -1.84
N VAL A 58 1.84 -11.63 -2.20
CA VAL A 58 3.03 -11.29 -1.41
C VAL A 58 2.64 -10.70 -0.05
N CYS A 59 1.65 -9.82 0.01
CA CYS A 59 1.15 -9.27 1.26
C CYS A 59 0.52 -10.37 2.14
N THR A 60 -0.22 -11.32 1.57
CA THR A 60 -0.79 -12.44 2.31
C THR A 60 0.31 -13.26 2.97
N ALA A 61 1.34 -13.66 2.22
CA ALA A 61 2.46 -14.44 2.75
C ALA A 61 3.23 -13.68 3.86
N LEU A 62 3.48 -12.38 3.66
CA LEU A 62 4.13 -11.54 4.67
C LEU A 62 3.28 -11.40 5.93
N ASN A 63 1.97 -11.18 5.78
CA ASN A 63 1.03 -11.05 6.90
C ASN A 63 0.92 -12.34 7.71
N GLU A 64 0.87 -13.49 7.07
CA GLU A 64 0.88 -14.81 7.75
C GLU A 64 2.16 -15.01 8.54
N ALA A 65 3.32 -14.70 7.94
CA ALA A 65 4.61 -14.79 8.63
C ALA A 65 4.69 -13.82 9.82
N PHE A 66 4.17 -12.60 9.65
CA PHE A 66 4.13 -11.60 10.72
C PHE A 66 3.22 -12.03 11.88
N MET A 67 2.00 -12.49 11.59
CA MET A 67 1.07 -12.98 12.61
C MET A 67 1.60 -14.25 13.31
N LYS A 68 2.30 -15.13 12.61
CA LYS A 68 2.96 -16.30 13.22
C LYS A 68 4.02 -15.87 14.24
N LYS A 69 4.79 -14.83 13.94
CA LYS A 69 5.79 -14.26 14.86
C LYS A 69 5.15 -13.45 15.98
N ASN A 70 4.01 -12.81 15.73
CA ASN A 70 3.31 -11.91 16.66
C ASN A 70 1.88 -12.39 16.88
N SER A 71 1.71 -13.45 17.66
CA SER A 71 0.42 -14.16 17.83
C SER A 71 -0.71 -13.32 18.44
N GLY A 72 -0.41 -12.15 18.98
CA GLY A 72 -1.41 -11.19 19.48
C GLY A 72 -1.91 -10.21 18.43
N VAL A 73 -1.34 -10.24 17.23
CA VAL A 73 -1.71 -9.32 16.13
C VAL A 73 -2.58 -10.04 15.11
N LYS A 74 -3.65 -9.35 14.67
CA LYS A 74 -4.45 -9.74 13.52
C LYS A 74 -4.19 -8.75 12.38
N VAL A 75 -3.87 -9.24 11.18
CA VAL A 75 -3.75 -8.40 9.99
C VAL A 75 -4.94 -8.67 9.07
N VAL A 76 -5.59 -7.60 8.60
CA VAL A 76 -6.67 -7.62 7.62
C VAL A 76 -6.17 -6.96 6.34
N LEU A 77 -6.28 -7.64 5.21
CA LEU A 77 -5.86 -7.15 3.90
C LEU A 77 -7.08 -6.90 3.02
N ASN A 78 -7.24 -5.67 2.54
CA ASN A 78 -8.30 -5.26 1.63
C ASN A 78 -7.70 -4.90 0.26
N GLY A 79 -8.32 -5.34 -0.83
CA GLY A 79 -7.98 -4.93 -2.18
C GLY A 79 -8.54 -3.55 -2.54
N GLY A 80 -8.57 -3.22 -3.85
CA GLY A 80 -9.19 -1.99 -4.37
C GLY A 80 -8.24 -1.11 -5.21
N GLY A 81 -7.00 -1.57 -5.43
CA GLY A 81 -6.00 -0.84 -6.20
C GLY A 81 -5.18 0.15 -5.38
N SER A 82 -4.09 0.66 -5.95
CA SER A 82 -3.18 1.59 -5.27
C SER A 82 -3.84 2.90 -4.86
N GLY A 83 -4.82 3.39 -5.63
CA GLY A 83 -5.58 4.58 -5.27
C GLY A 83 -6.44 4.39 -4.02
N ALA A 84 -7.04 3.20 -3.85
CA ALA A 84 -7.81 2.87 -2.64
C ALA A 84 -6.93 2.84 -1.38
N ALA A 85 -5.65 2.44 -1.51
CA ALA A 85 -4.69 2.52 -0.40
C ALA A 85 -4.56 3.96 0.12
N ILE A 86 -4.36 4.91 -0.80
CA ILE A 86 -4.19 6.33 -0.44
C ILE A 86 -5.45 6.88 0.23
N THR A 87 -6.63 6.54 -0.30
CA THR A 87 -7.91 6.93 0.31
C THR A 87 -8.03 6.35 1.73
N ALA A 88 -7.78 5.05 1.89
CA ALA A 88 -7.91 4.37 3.19
C ALA A 88 -6.90 4.85 4.24
N LEU A 89 -5.69 5.24 3.82
CA LEU A 89 -4.71 5.90 4.69
C LEU A 89 -5.20 7.31 5.09
N GLY A 90 -5.79 8.05 4.13
CA GLY A 90 -6.27 9.41 4.33
C GLY A 90 -7.44 9.51 5.30
N ASP A 91 -8.38 8.59 5.24
CA ASP A 91 -9.55 8.53 6.12
C ASP A 91 -9.33 7.71 7.41
N GLY A 92 -8.14 7.08 7.56
CA GLY A 92 -7.76 6.30 8.72
C GLY A 92 -8.37 4.90 8.78
N SER A 93 -9.05 4.43 7.75
CA SER A 93 -9.61 3.07 7.68
C SER A 93 -8.54 1.98 7.48
N ALA A 94 -7.34 2.36 7.03
CA ALA A 94 -6.16 1.50 7.02
C ALA A 94 -4.95 2.21 7.63
N GLN A 95 -4.04 1.43 8.22
CA GLN A 95 -2.77 1.90 8.78
C GLN A 95 -1.61 1.65 7.82
N VAL A 96 -1.75 0.71 6.89
CA VAL A 96 -0.74 0.39 5.88
C VAL A 96 -1.38 0.38 4.50
N GLY A 97 -0.78 1.10 3.55
CA GLY A 97 -1.16 1.08 2.15
C GLY A 97 -0.16 0.24 1.34
N ASN A 98 -0.66 -0.69 0.54
CA ASN A 98 0.17 -1.46 -0.37
C ASN A 98 -0.06 -0.98 -1.81
N LEU A 99 1.01 -0.48 -2.44
CA LEU A 99 0.97 0.13 -3.76
C LEU A 99 1.89 -0.64 -4.72
N SER A 100 1.46 -0.83 -5.97
CA SER A 100 2.26 -1.35 -7.09
C SER A 100 2.77 -0.23 -8.00
N ARG A 101 2.97 0.94 -7.46
CA ARG A 101 3.61 2.11 -8.06
C ARG A 101 4.17 3.01 -6.98
N ALA A 102 4.96 3.98 -7.35
CA ALA A 102 5.37 5.03 -6.43
C ALA A 102 4.15 5.83 -5.90
N VAL A 103 4.28 6.38 -4.72
CA VAL A 103 3.35 7.40 -4.20
C VAL A 103 3.55 8.66 -5.04
N LYS A 104 2.46 9.26 -5.52
CA LYS A 104 2.51 10.52 -6.29
C LYS A 104 2.77 11.69 -5.32
N ASP A 105 3.46 12.72 -5.78
CA ASP A 105 3.73 13.92 -4.96
C ASP A 105 2.44 14.54 -4.42
N SER A 106 1.38 14.56 -5.23
CA SER A 106 0.06 15.06 -4.81
C SER A 106 -0.64 14.21 -3.75
N GLU A 107 -0.24 12.94 -3.62
CA GLU A 107 -0.82 12.01 -2.62
C GLU A 107 -0.12 12.11 -1.27
N ASN A 108 1.08 12.70 -1.23
CA ASN A 108 1.88 12.86 -0.02
C ASN A 108 2.52 14.26 0.08
N ALA A 109 1.79 15.28 -0.36
CA ALA A 109 2.29 16.66 -0.42
C ALA A 109 2.65 17.24 0.97
N ASP A 110 2.01 16.76 2.02
CA ASP A 110 2.26 17.13 3.42
C ASP A 110 3.28 16.21 4.12
N GLY A 111 3.84 15.23 3.40
CA GLY A 111 4.88 14.32 3.90
C GLY A 111 4.46 13.40 5.04
N LYS A 112 3.15 13.18 5.23
CA LYS A 112 2.65 12.38 6.36
C LYS A 112 2.79 10.86 6.17
N TYR A 113 3.04 10.39 4.96
CA TYR A 113 3.24 8.97 4.67
C TYR A 113 4.71 8.67 4.44
N GLU A 114 5.21 7.63 5.08
CA GLU A 114 6.51 7.03 4.78
C GLU A 114 6.33 5.96 3.70
N ALA A 115 7.06 6.09 2.59
CA ALA A 115 7.04 5.13 1.50
C ALA A 115 8.24 4.18 1.59
N ILE A 116 7.98 2.89 1.79
CA ILE A 116 8.99 1.85 1.90
C ILE A 116 8.91 0.95 0.67
N THR A 117 9.97 0.92 -0.15
CA THR A 117 10.08 0.01 -1.28
C THR A 117 10.46 -1.38 -0.80
N ILE A 118 9.58 -2.36 -1.00
CA ILE A 118 9.82 -3.75 -0.57
C ILE A 118 10.32 -4.66 -1.70
N ALA A 119 10.01 -4.34 -2.97
CA ALA A 119 10.44 -5.09 -4.14
C ALA A 119 10.34 -4.21 -5.39
N LEU A 120 10.99 -4.67 -6.47
CA LEU A 120 10.76 -4.18 -7.84
C LEU A 120 9.96 -5.23 -8.58
N ASP A 121 9.05 -4.79 -9.46
CA ASP A 121 8.25 -5.68 -10.31
C ASP A 121 8.35 -5.28 -11.78
N GLY A 122 7.72 -6.06 -12.66
CA GLY A 122 7.57 -5.77 -14.08
C GLY A 122 6.12 -5.90 -14.51
N ILE A 123 5.71 -5.06 -15.46
CA ILE A 123 4.38 -5.11 -16.06
C ILE A 123 4.48 -5.84 -17.39
N ALA A 124 3.77 -6.96 -17.52
CA ALA A 124 3.69 -7.73 -18.75
C ALA A 124 2.39 -7.41 -19.51
N VAL A 125 2.50 -7.24 -20.82
CA VAL A 125 1.35 -7.25 -21.73
C VAL A 125 1.13 -8.70 -22.16
N VAL A 126 -0.05 -9.23 -21.88
CA VAL A 126 -0.37 -10.63 -22.20
C VAL A 126 -1.36 -10.69 -23.35
N VAL A 127 -1.27 -11.73 -24.14
CA VAL A 127 -2.18 -12.03 -25.26
C VAL A 127 -2.64 -13.49 -25.18
N GLY A 128 -3.73 -13.81 -25.87
CA GLY A 128 -4.18 -15.21 -25.96
C GLY A 128 -3.09 -16.12 -26.53
N LYS A 129 -2.99 -17.35 -26.02
CA LYS A 129 -1.96 -18.35 -26.40
C LYS A 129 -1.88 -18.66 -27.91
N ASP A 130 -2.99 -18.43 -28.63
CA ASP A 130 -3.07 -18.69 -30.08
C ASP A 130 -2.74 -17.44 -30.92
N ASN A 131 -2.31 -16.35 -30.27
CA ASN A 131 -1.84 -15.16 -30.95
C ASN A 131 -0.43 -15.39 -31.51
N ALA A 132 -0.25 -15.15 -32.81
CA ALA A 132 1.02 -15.37 -33.49
C ALA A 132 2.01 -14.19 -33.36
N VAL A 133 1.58 -13.07 -32.78
CA VAL A 133 2.44 -11.89 -32.58
C VAL A 133 3.40 -12.20 -31.44
N ALA A 134 4.68 -12.26 -31.77
CA ALA A 134 5.73 -12.60 -30.80
C ALA A 134 6.33 -11.38 -30.10
N ASP A 135 6.27 -10.20 -30.75
CA ASP A 135 6.88 -8.98 -30.23
C ASP A 135 6.10 -7.75 -30.71
N LEU A 136 6.08 -6.72 -29.90
CA LEU A 136 5.50 -5.41 -30.19
C LEU A 136 6.42 -4.31 -29.66
N THR A 137 6.63 -3.28 -30.46
CA THR A 137 7.31 -2.09 -29.98
C THR A 137 6.42 -1.30 -29.03
N THR A 138 7.02 -0.45 -28.21
CA THR A 138 6.29 0.47 -27.33
C THR A 138 5.37 1.41 -28.11
N GLU A 139 5.78 1.84 -29.31
CA GLU A 139 4.96 2.65 -30.20
C GLU A 139 3.74 1.89 -30.74
N GLN A 140 3.90 0.61 -31.08
CA GLN A 140 2.78 -0.24 -31.51
C GLN A 140 1.80 -0.45 -30.35
N LEU A 141 2.30 -0.73 -29.14
CA LEU A 141 1.46 -0.79 -27.95
C LEU A 141 0.69 0.50 -27.72
N ALA A 142 1.37 1.65 -27.80
CA ALA A 142 0.71 2.95 -27.66
C ALA A 142 -0.44 3.12 -28.66
N LYS A 143 -0.21 2.77 -29.93
CA LYS A 143 -1.24 2.86 -30.99
C LYS A 143 -2.39 1.90 -30.77
N ILE A 144 -2.13 0.69 -30.31
CA ILE A 144 -3.18 -0.29 -29.98
C ILE A 144 -4.07 0.24 -28.82
N PHE A 145 -3.44 0.70 -27.75
CA PHE A 145 -4.19 1.19 -26.59
C PHE A 145 -4.92 2.52 -26.83
N LYS A 146 -4.51 3.29 -27.85
CA LYS A 146 -5.25 4.47 -28.34
C LYS A 146 -6.29 4.15 -29.40
N LYS A 147 -6.42 2.88 -29.82
CA LYS A 147 -7.30 2.44 -30.93
C LYS A 147 -6.91 3.00 -32.32
N GLU A 148 -5.65 3.37 -32.49
CA GLU A 148 -5.08 3.74 -33.79
C GLU A 148 -4.72 2.47 -34.61
N ILE A 149 -4.39 1.36 -33.95
CA ILE A 149 -4.26 0.01 -34.51
C ILE A 149 -5.33 -0.85 -33.86
N THR A 150 -6.23 -1.42 -34.67
CA THR A 150 -7.38 -2.19 -34.18
C THR A 150 -7.45 -3.61 -34.74
N ASN A 151 -6.50 -4.01 -35.57
CA ASN A 151 -6.44 -5.33 -36.14
C ASN A 151 -5.04 -5.92 -35.99
N TRP A 152 -4.95 -7.19 -35.61
CA TRP A 152 -3.68 -7.88 -35.39
C TRP A 152 -2.83 -8.00 -36.65
N LYS A 153 -3.43 -8.00 -37.86
CA LYS A 153 -2.67 -8.02 -39.12
C LYS A 153 -1.75 -6.82 -39.30
N ASP A 154 -2.10 -5.67 -38.72
CA ASP A 154 -1.33 -4.43 -38.85
C ASP A 154 -0.02 -4.47 -38.02
N VAL A 155 0.12 -5.51 -37.18
CA VAL A 155 1.30 -5.78 -36.36
C VAL A 155 1.85 -7.20 -36.56
N GLY A 156 1.56 -7.81 -37.74
CA GLY A 156 2.12 -9.11 -38.13
C GLY A 156 1.35 -10.34 -37.63
N GLY A 157 0.16 -10.13 -37.08
CA GLY A 157 -0.74 -11.20 -36.65
C GLY A 157 -1.75 -11.63 -37.71
N LYS A 158 -2.77 -12.38 -37.27
CA LYS A 158 -3.90 -12.82 -38.11
C LYS A 158 -4.84 -11.64 -38.39
N ASP A 159 -5.63 -11.74 -39.46
CA ASP A 159 -6.74 -10.78 -39.71
C ASP A 159 -7.86 -10.99 -38.68
N ALA A 160 -7.73 -10.30 -37.56
CA ALA A 160 -8.65 -10.36 -36.43
C ALA A 160 -8.60 -9.06 -35.65
N ALA A 161 -9.75 -8.66 -35.12
CA ALA A 161 -9.87 -7.44 -34.31
C ALA A 161 -9.10 -7.58 -32.97
N ILE A 162 -8.51 -6.47 -32.54
CA ILE A 162 -7.88 -6.37 -31.22
C ILE A 162 -8.92 -5.91 -30.20
N SER A 163 -9.12 -6.71 -29.15
CA SER A 163 -9.84 -6.28 -27.94
C SER A 163 -8.83 -5.88 -26.86
N VAL A 164 -8.91 -4.64 -26.41
CA VAL A 164 -8.02 -4.07 -25.39
C VAL A 164 -8.64 -4.23 -24.02
N ILE A 165 -8.00 -5.04 -23.19
CA ILE A 165 -8.42 -5.28 -21.80
C ILE A 165 -7.49 -4.51 -20.87
N GLY A 166 -8.04 -3.77 -19.94
CA GLY A 166 -7.28 -3.01 -18.97
C GLY A 166 -7.81 -3.14 -17.55
N ARG A 167 -7.15 -2.44 -16.66
CA ARG A 167 -7.50 -2.38 -15.25
C ARG A 167 -8.36 -1.14 -14.97
N GLU A 168 -9.02 -1.19 -13.83
CA GLU A 168 -9.84 -0.10 -13.30
C GLU A 168 -9.02 1.17 -13.03
N SER A 169 -9.71 2.31 -12.96
CA SER A 169 -9.10 3.56 -12.49
C SER A 169 -8.58 3.40 -11.04
N GLY A 170 -7.39 3.93 -10.77
CA GLY A 170 -6.72 3.77 -9.48
C GLY A 170 -5.88 2.48 -9.35
N SER A 171 -5.85 1.61 -10.37
CA SER A 171 -4.90 0.51 -10.43
C SER A 171 -3.48 1.05 -10.63
N GLY A 172 -2.57 0.67 -9.70
CA GLY A 172 -1.15 1.04 -9.84
C GLY A 172 -0.49 0.39 -11.05
N THR A 173 -0.89 -0.83 -11.42
CA THR A 173 -0.42 -1.52 -12.63
C THR A 173 -0.86 -0.78 -13.89
N ARG A 174 -2.11 -0.30 -13.94
CA ARG A 174 -2.59 0.54 -15.05
C ARG A 174 -1.82 1.85 -15.11
N ASP A 175 -1.70 2.57 -14.00
CA ASP A 175 -0.96 3.83 -13.92
C ASP A 175 0.49 3.63 -14.43
N GLY A 176 1.18 2.59 -13.95
CA GLY A 176 2.55 2.28 -14.37
C GLY A 176 2.67 1.94 -15.86
N PHE A 177 1.73 1.15 -16.39
CA PHE A 177 1.69 0.84 -17.82
C PHE A 177 1.48 2.11 -18.67
N GLU A 178 0.49 2.91 -18.33
CA GLU A 178 0.15 4.14 -19.07
C GLU A 178 1.32 5.15 -19.05
N ASP A 179 2.04 5.24 -17.93
CA ASP A 179 3.22 6.10 -17.80
C ASP A 179 4.42 5.57 -18.64
N ILE A 180 4.69 4.26 -18.61
CA ILE A 180 5.79 3.63 -19.38
C ILE A 180 5.54 3.72 -20.89
N VAL A 181 4.32 3.41 -21.32
CA VAL A 181 3.93 3.42 -22.76
C VAL A 181 3.59 4.82 -23.23
N LYS A 182 3.52 5.81 -22.32
CA LYS A 182 3.20 7.22 -22.61
C LYS A 182 1.81 7.40 -23.24
N VAL A 183 0.82 6.73 -22.67
CA VAL A 183 -0.58 6.75 -23.14
C VAL A 183 -1.55 7.21 -22.07
N LYS A 184 -1.05 7.87 -21.04
CA LYS A 184 -1.84 8.38 -19.92
C LYS A 184 -3.00 9.21 -20.44
N ASP A 185 -4.18 8.98 -19.89
CA ASP A 185 -5.44 9.64 -20.26
C ASP A 185 -5.89 9.45 -21.73
N ALA A 186 -5.14 8.65 -22.52
CA ALA A 186 -5.44 8.39 -23.92
C ALA A 186 -5.86 6.93 -24.21
N CYS A 187 -5.75 6.05 -23.22
CA CYS A 187 -6.12 4.64 -23.36
C CYS A 187 -7.63 4.47 -23.55
N GLN A 188 -7.99 3.60 -24.51
CA GLN A 188 -9.36 3.20 -24.80
C GLN A 188 -9.49 1.69 -24.60
N TYR A 189 -10.09 1.30 -23.47
CA TYR A 189 -10.31 -0.09 -23.12
C TYR A 189 -11.69 -0.57 -23.58
N ASP A 190 -11.73 -1.77 -24.18
CA ASP A 190 -13.01 -2.45 -24.49
C ASP A 190 -13.60 -3.09 -23.24
N VAL A 191 -12.70 -3.57 -22.36
CA VAL A 191 -13.07 -4.21 -21.10
C VAL A 191 -12.17 -3.67 -19.99
N THR A 192 -12.77 -3.40 -18.84
CA THR A 192 -12.05 -2.99 -17.62
C THR A 192 -12.31 -4.00 -16.52
N LEU A 193 -11.24 -4.50 -15.91
CA LEU A 193 -11.27 -5.51 -14.84
C LEU A 193 -10.74 -4.94 -13.52
N ASN A 194 -11.32 -5.40 -12.39
CA ASN A 194 -11.11 -4.78 -11.08
C ASN A 194 -10.02 -5.44 -10.23
N SER A 195 -9.29 -6.40 -10.77
CA SER A 195 -8.18 -7.03 -10.06
C SER A 195 -7.14 -7.58 -11.03
N THR A 196 -5.89 -7.77 -10.56
CA THR A 196 -4.83 -8.40 -11.35
C THR A 196 -5.18 -9.85 -11.69
N GLY A 197 -5.79 -10.58 -10.77
CA GLY A 197 -6.18 -11.97 -11.00
C GLY A 197 -7.38 -12.14 -11.95
N ALA A 198 -8.03 -11.06 -12.37
CA ALA A 198 -9.13 -11.10 -13.33
C ALA A 198 -8.66 -10.86 -14.78
N VAL A 199 -7.46 -10.31 -14.97
CA VAL A 199 -6.80 -10.14 -16.28
C VAL A 199 -6.15 -11.43 -16.70
#